data_67582aca9406c45355db4a0ee0c8acac
#
_entry.id   67582aca9406c45355db4a0ee0c8acac
#
_cell.length_a   1.000
_cell.length_b   1.000
_cell.length_c   1.000
_cell.angle_alpha   90.00
_cell.angle_beta   90.00
_cell.angle_gamma   90.00
#
_symmetry.space_group_name_H-M   'P 1'
#
loop_
_entity.id
_entity.type
_entity.pdbx_description
1 polymer ?
#
loop_
_entity_poly.entity_id
_entity_poly.type
_entity_poly.pdbx_seq_one_letter_code
_entity_poly.pdbx_strand_id
1 'polypeptide(L)'
;MLLRERGAGLQVYMLRRKRTMAFAPGAYVFPGGSVDPRDADEQVAWAGPDAAEWGRIFDAPPGLAMALVCAAVRETFEESGVLLAGESAESVVADTTSDEWEADRQALLDHSVSLAELLARRGLVLRADLLRPWSRWITPVIEPRRFDTRFFAAALPAGQRARDVGGEAAEVAWLPPGDALAAGKRGEIRLFPPTAVTLSELADCGDLDTVLTGPRHVAPIIPAVQLREGAAWLTVPGLSEYAIGTGGSA
;
A
#
# COMPACT_ATOMS: atom_id res chain seq x y z
N MET A 1 1.46 2.66 1.26
CA MET A 1 1.77 3.86 0.46
C MET A 1 3.16 4.33 0.83
N LEU A 2 4.02 4.50 -0.16
CA LEU A 2 5.37 5.04 0.04
C LEU A 2 5.35 6.53 -0.29
N LEU A 3 5.87 7.36 0.62
CA LEU A 3 5.77 8.80 0.59
C LEU A 3 7.15 9.47 0.66
N ARG A 4 7.29 10.62 0.06
CA ARG A 4 8.48 11.48 0.21
C ARG A 4 8.09 12.95 0.10
N GLU A 5 8.98 13.80 0.58
CA GLU A 5 8.96 15.22 0.23
C GLU A 5 9.97 15.53 -0.88
N ARG A 6 9.58 16.34 -1.83
CA ARG A 6 10.47 16.86 -2.85
C ARG A 6 10.11 18.32 -3.19
N GLY A 7 11.07 19.22 -3.03
CA GLY A 7 10.78 20.65 -3.09
C GLY A 7 9.86 21.05 -1.95
N ALA A 8 8.76 21.71 -2.26
CA ALA A 8 7.79 22.15 -1.26
C ALA A 8 6.55 21.24 -1.17
N GLY A 9 6.63 19.97 -1.57
CA GLY A 9 5.42 19.17 -1.64
C GLY A 9 5.58 17.69 -1.36
N LEU A 10 4.52 17.13 -0.77
CA LEU A 10 4.33 15.70 -0.56
C LEU A 10 4.15 14.98 -1.91
N GLN A 11 4.82 13.86 -2.08
CA GLN A 11 4.65 12.96 -3.21
C GLN A 11 4.39 11.55 -2.74
N VAL A 12 3.55 10.82 -3.47
CA VAL A 12 3.24 9.41 -3.26
C VAL A 12 3.71 8.57 -4.45
N TYR A 13 4.32 7.43 -4.17
CA TYR A 13 4.72 6.45 -5.18
C TYR A 13 3.51 5.65 -5.65
N MET A 14 3.28 5.63 -6.95
CA MET A 14 2.16 4.94 -7.58
C MET A 14 2.61 4.06 -8.73
N LEU A 15 1.89 2.98 -8.94
CA LEU A 15 2.07 2.00 -9.99
C LEU A 15 0.88 2.05 -10.93
N ARG A 16 1.10 2.07 -12.25
CA ARG A 16 0.06 1.81 -13.23
C ARG A 16 0.04 0.33 -13.57
N ARG A 17 -1.05 -0.37 -13.25
CA ARG A 17 -1.19 -1.79 -13.55
C ARG A 17 -1.22 -2.05 -15.07
N LYS A 18 -0.61 -3.15 -15.50
CA LYS A 18 -0.68 -3.57 -16.91
C LYS A 18 -2.14 -3.79 -17.33
N ARG A 19 -2.46 -3.47 -18.58
CA ARG A 19 -3.81 -3.67 -19.13
C ARG A 19 -4.21 -5.14 -19.26
N THR A 20 -3.25 -6.05 -19.19
CA THR A 20 -3.46 -7.50 -19.22
C THR A 20 -3.84 -8.10 -17.87
N MET A 21 -3.83 -7.31 -16.79
CA MET A 21 -4.17 -7.77 -15.45
C MET A 21 -5.67 -8.06 -15.35
N ALA A 22 -6.02 -9.18 -14.68
CA ALA A 22 -7.41 -9.60 -14.48
C ALA A 22 -8.21 -8.65 -13.56
N PHE A 23 -7.51 -7.97 -12.63
CA PHE A 23 -8.14 -7.00 -11.71
C PHE A 23 -7.55 -5.62 -11.91
N ALA A 24 -8.41 -4.60 -11.99
CA ALA A 24 -8.04 -3.19 -12.10
C ALA A 24 -7.06 -2.86 -13.25
N PRO A 25 -7.28 -3.35 -14.51
CA PRO A 25 -6.37 -3.10 -15.61
C PRO A 25 -6.21 -1.61 -15.89
N GLY A 26 -4.95 -1.15 -16.02
CA GLY A 26 -4.60 0.24 -16.32
C GLY A 26 -4.84 1.25 -15.20
N ALA A 27 -5.32 0.82 -14.02
CA ALA A 27 -5.50 1.71 -12.89
C ALA A 27 -4.17 2.05 -12.22
N TYR A 28 -4.12 3.24 -11.63
CA TYR A 28 -3.05 3.63 -10.72
C TYR A 28 -3.38 3.17 -9.31
N VAL A 29 -2.43 2.48 -8.69
CA VAL A 29 -2.53 1.89 -7.36
C VAL A 29 -1.27 2.19 -6.55
N PHE A 30 -1.33 1.99 -5.24
CA PHE A 30 -0.14 1.94 -4.39
C PHE A 30 0.46 0.54 -4.42
N PRO A 31 1.77 0.37 -4.11
CA PRO A 31 2.36 -0.95 -3.89
C PRO A 31 1.55 -1.77 -2.88
N GLY A 32 1.32 -3.02 -3.19
CA GLY A 32 0.61 -3.92 -2.31
C GLY A 32 -0.10 -5.08 -2.99
N GLY A 33 -0.27 -6.17 -2.25
CA GLY A 33 -0.89 -7.40 -2.72
C GLY A 33 -1.57 -8.18 -1.59
N SER A 34 -1.61 -9.48 -1.73
CA SER A 34 -2.25 -10.39 -0.79
C SER A 34 -1.30 -10.82 0.32
N VAL A 35 -1.85 -11.05 1.51
CA VAL A 35 -1.10 -11.75 2.57
C VAL A 35 -0.75 -13.16 2.09
N ASP A 36 0.53 -13.52 2.15
CA ASP A 36 1.01 -14.88 1.99
C ASP A 36 0.90 -15.60 3.35
N PRO A 37 0.51 -16.88 3.42
CA PRO A 37 0.53 -17.64 4.67
C PRO A 37 1.86 -17.58 5.42
N ARG A 38 2.98 -17.42 4.72
CA ARG A 38 4.34 -17.27 5.29
C ARG A 38 4.61 -15.90 5.90
N ASP A 39 3.76 -14.90 5.65
CA ASP A 39 3.84 -13.59 6.31
C ASP A 39 3.45 -13.68 7.80
N ALA A 40 2.81 -14.78 8.21
CA ALA A 40 2.46 -15.06 9.61
C ALA A 40 3.57 -15.78 10.41
N ASP A 41 4.80 -15.83 9.91
CA ASP A 41 5.93 -16.46 10.59
C ASP A 41 6.31 -15.67 11.85
N GLU A 42 6.11 -16.27 13.03
CA GLU A 42 6.38 -15.65 14.33
C GLU A 42 7.89 -15.47 14.62
N GLN A 43 8.78 -16.01 13.78
CA GLN A 43 10.23 -15.90 13.94
C GLN A 43 10.81 -14.61 13.34
N VAL A 44 9.98 -13.76 12.72
CA VAL A 44 10.44 -12.46 12.19
C VAL A 44 10.95 -11.59 13.33
N ALA A 45 12.22 -11.20 13.26
CA ALA A 45 12.75 -10.18 14.15
C ALA A 45 12.05 -8.85 13.90
N TRP A 46 11.55 -8.21 14.95
CA TRP A 46 10.55 -7.14 14.87
C TRP A 46 10.94 -5.93 15.72
N ALA A 47 10.79 -4.74 15.19
CA ALA A 47 10.91 -3.47 15.89
C ALA A 47 9.65 -2.63 15.76
N GLY A 48 9.26 -1.95 16.85
CA GLY A 48 8.06 -1.13 16.90
C GLY A 48 6.86 -1.82 17.59
N PRO A 49 5.62 -1.39 17.31
CA PRO A 49 4.43 -1.94 17.94
C PRO A 49 4.32 -3.44 17.74
N ASP A 50 3.99 -4.19 18.79
CA ASP A 50 3.89 -5.63 18.72
C ASP A 50 2.61 -6.11 17.96
N ALA A 51 2.53 -7.42 17.72
CA ALA A 51 1.40 -8.02 17.01
C ALA A 51 0.06 -7.78 17.72
N ALA A 52 0.03 -7.70 19.05
CA ALA A 52 -1.17 -7.43 19.84
C ALA A 52 -1.61 -5.97 19.70
N GLU A 53 -0.66 -5.05 19.64
CA GLU A 53 -0.94 -3.63 19.43
C GLU A 53 -1.47 -3.38 18.01
N TRP A 54 -0.85 -3.96 16.98
CA TRP A 54 -1.39 -3.93 15.62
C TRP A 54 -2.77 -4.60 15.52
N GLY A 55 -2.99 -5.68 16.30
CA GLY A 55 -4.28 -6.33 16.40
C GLY A 55 -5.38 -5.40 16.92
N ARG A 56 -5.08 -4.58 17.93
CA ARG A 56 -6.02 -3.57 18.46
C ARG A 56 -6.28 -2.46 17.43
N ILE A 57 -5.28 -2.03 16.67
CA ILE A 57 -5.41 -1.00 15.65
C ILE A 57 -6.33 -1.46 14.51
N PHE A 58 -6.19 -2.71 14.06
CA PHE A 58 -6.92 -3.24 12.91
C PHE A 58 -8.17 -4.06 13.26
N ASP A 59 -8.50 -4.17 14.55
CA ASP A 59 -9.56 -5.07 15.01
C ASP A 59 -9.39 -6.47 14.41
N ALA A 60 -8.23 -7.07 14.66
CA ALA A 60 -7.80 -8.35 14.10
C ALA A 60 -7.03 -9.19 15.13
N PRO A 61 -7.06 -10.53 15.02
CA PRO A 61 -6.19 -11.38 15.82
C PRO A 61 -4.70 -11.03 15.62
N PRO A 62 -3.87 -11.12 16.67
CA PRO A 62 -2.45 -10.72 16.58
C PRO A 62 -1.67 -11.36 15.43
N GLY A 63 -1.88 -12.66 15.16
CA GLY A 63 -1.22 -13.35 14.05
C GLY A 63 -1.61 -12.79 12.67
N LEU A 64 -2.89 -12.42 12.48
CA LEU A 64 -3.32 -11.76 11.24
C LEU A 64 -2.74 -10.34 11.14
N ALA A 65 -2.71 -9.60 12.25
CA ALA A 65 -2.15 -8.26 12.26
C ALA A 65 -0.65 -8.25 11.90
N MET A 66 0.11 -9.21 12.43
CA MET A 66 1.51 -9.44 12.08
C MET A 66 1.67 -9.76 10.59
N ALA A 67 0.86 -10.70 10.08
CA ALA A 67 0.90 -11.06 8.66
C ALA A 67 0.59 -9.86 7.74
N LEU A 68 -0.34 -8.99 8.12
CA LEU A 68 -0.67 -7.76 7.38
C LEU A 68 0.51 -6.78 7.32
N VAL A 69 1.25 -6.63 8.42
CA VAL A 69 2.43 -5.76 8.48
C VAL A 69 3.58 -6.36 7.66
N CYS A 70 3.83 -7.66 7.80
CA CYS A 70 4.84 -8.37 6.99
C CYS A 70 4.52 -8.28 5.50
N ALA A 71 3.26 -8.53 5.10
CA ALA A 71 2.81 -8.37 3.72
C ALA A 71 3.04 -6.94 3.20
N ALA A 72 2.74 -5.90 4.00
CA ALA A 72 2.96 -4.51 3.60
C ALA A 72 4.44 -4.20 3.32
N VAL A 73 5.36 -4.73 4.14
CA VAL A 73 6.81 -4.58 3.92
C VAL A 73 7.28 -5.38 2.72
N ARG A 74 6.86 -6.65 2.60
CA ARG A 74 7.22 -7.55 1.49
C ARG A 74 6.78 -6.97 0.15
N GLU A 75 5.51 -6.63 0.01
CA GLU A 75 4.94 -6.08 -1.22
C GLU A 75 5.59 -4.74 -1.61
N THR A 76 5.91 -3.89 -0.61
CA THR A 76 6.62 -2.64 -0.88
C THR A 76 8.01 -2.93 -1.46
N PHE A 77 8.73 -3.91 -0.94
CA PHE A 77 10.02 -4.30 -1.48
C PHE A 77 9.90 -4.95 -2.86
N GLU A 78 8.98 -5.87 -3.04
CA GLU A 78 8.73 -6.55 -4.31
C GLU A 78 8.38 -5.58 -5.45
N GLU A 79 7.54 -4.57 -5.19
CA GLU A 79 7.00 -3.67 -6.21
C GLU A 79 7.72 -2.33 -6.36
N SER A 80 8.58 -1.96 -5.42
CA SER A 80 9.32 -0.68 -5.48
C SER A 80 10.83 -0.81 -5.24
N GLY A 81 11.29 -1.95 -4.74
CA GLY A 81 12.65 -2.16 -4.28
C GLY A 81 12.97 -1.45 -2.96
N VAL A 82 11.98 -0.91 -2.25
CA VAL A 82 12.18 -0.25 -0.94
C VAL A 82 11.88 -1.21 0.19
N LEU A 83 12.86 -1.43 1.08
CA LEU A 83 12.77 -2.34 2.21
C LEU A 83 12.71 -1.59 3.53
N LEU A 84 11.64 -1.79 4.29
CA LEU A 84 11.47 -1.24 5.64
C LEU A 84 12.02 -2.22 6.68
N ALA A 85 13.33 -2.40 6.68
CA ALA A 85 14.07 -3.23 7.61
C ALA A 85 15.47 -2.65 7.86
N GLY A 86 16.11 -3.04 8.93
CA GLY A 86 17.46 -2.58 9.30
C GLY A 86 18.19 -3.59 10.16
N GLU A 87 19.47 -3.37 10.43
CA GLU A 87 20.28 -4.22 11.32
C GLU A 87 19.84 -4.12 12.79
N SER A 88 19.11 -3.07 13.14
CA SER A 88 18.58 -2.83 14.49
C SER A 88 17.28 -2.01 14.44
N ALA A 89 16.68 -1.80 15.62
CA ALA A 89 15.50 -0.95 15.77
C ALA A 89 15.76 0.54 15.45
N GLU A 90 17.01 0.97 15.36
CA GLU A 90 17.41 2.37 15.10
C GLU A 90 17.93 2.58 13.68
N SER A 91 18.15 1.50 12.92
CA SER A 91 18.73 1.57 11.58
C SER A 91 17.73 1.15 10.50
N VAL A 92 17.98 1.60 9.28
CA VAL A 92 17.29 1.14 8.07
C VAL A 92 18.34 0.88 6.99
N VAL A 93 18.17 -0.18 6.21
CA VAL A 93 19.04 -0.46 5.05
C VAL A 93 19.10 0.78 4.15
N ALA A 94 20.30 1.27 3.89
CA ALA A 94 20.50 2.52 3.16
C ALA A 94 20.35 2.35 1.64
N ASP A 95 20.70 1.19 1.09
CA ASP A 95 20.65 0.92 -0.34
C ASP A 95 20.23 -0.53 -0.62
N THR A 96 19.29 -0.69 -1.51
CA THR A 96 18.73 -1.98 -1.97
C THR A 96 18.87 -2.15 -3.48
N THR A 97 19.85 -1.49 -4.12
CA THR A 97 19.98 -1.45 -5.58
C THR A 97 21.00 -2.41 -6.16
N SER A 98 21.79 -3.13 -5.33
CA SER A 98 22.77 -4.09 -5.81
C SER A 98 22.09 -5.33 -6.43
N ASP A 99 22.86 -6.06 -7.27
CA ASP A 99 22.41 -7.32 -7.89
C ASP A 99 21.98 -8.36 -6.85
N GLU A 100 22.63 -8.38 -5.68
CA GLU A 100 22.26 -9.28 -4.57
C GLU A 100 20.88 -8.93 -4.00
N TRP A 101 20.57 -7.64 -3.85
CA TRP A 101 19.24 -7.21 -3.41
C TRP A 101 18.18 -7.48 -4.49
N GLU A 102 18.53 -7.34 -5.74
CA GLU A 102 17.61 -7.68 -6.82
C GLU A 102 17.34 -9.19 -6.87
N ALA A 103 18.36 -10.05 -6.64
CA ALA A 103 18.18 -11.48 -6.51
C ALA A 103 17.26 -11.86 -5.35
N ASP A 104 17.40 -11.19 -4.18
CA ASP A 104 16.54 -11.38 -3.02
C ASP A 104 15.09 -10.96 -3.32
N ARG A 105 14.91 -9.84 -4.00
CA ARG A 105 13.58 -9.36 -4.41
C ARG A 105 12.90 -10.34 -5.37
N GLN A 106 13.63 -10.88 -6.35
CA GLN A 106 13.11 -11.89 -7.26
C GLN A 106 12.76 -13.19 -6.54
N ALA A 107 13.56 -13.60 -5.56
CA ALA A 107 13.26 -14.77 -4.74
C ALA A 107 11.99 -14.64 -3.89
N LEU A 108 11.62 -13.43 -3.46
CA LEU A 108 10.32 -13.16 -2.85
C LEU A 108 9.18 -13.26 -3.88
N LEU A 109 9.34 -12.62 -5.05
CA LEU A 109 8.34 -12.61 -6.13
C LEU A 109 8.02 -14.01 -6.66
N ASP A 110 9.01 -14.88 -6.79
CA ASP A 110 8.81 -16.26 -7.24
C ASP A 110 8.46 -17.23 -6.09
N HIS A 111 8.29 -16.69 -4.88
CA HIS A 111 7.97 -17.45 -3.67
C HIS A 111 9.01 -18.52 -3.27
N SER A 112 10.24 -18.44 -3.74
CA SER A 112 11.33 -19.36 -3.35
C SER A 112 11.89 -19.07 -1.96
N VAL A 113 11.70 -17.83 -1.47
CA VAL A 113 12.10 -17.38 -0.14
C VAL A 113 10.95 -16.60 0.49
N SER A 114 10.71 -16.74 1.79
CA SER A 114 9.79 -15.89 2.56
C SER A 114 10.49 -14.60 3.04
N LEU A 115 9.69 -13.60 3.43
CA LEU A 115 10.25 -12.38 4.05
C LEU A 115 11.03 -12.72 5.33
N ALA A 116 10.51 -13.64 6.16
CA ALA A 116 11.18 -14.09 7.38
C ALA A 116 12.56 -14.67 7.10
N GLU A 117 12.66 -15.59 6.12
CA GLU A 117 13.93 -16.20 5.71
C GLU A 117 14.91 -15.18 5.14
N LEU A 118 14.43 -14.22 4.33
CA LEU A 118 15.25 -13.13 3.81
C LEU A 118 15.83 -12.28 4.92
N LEU A 119 15.00 -11.81 5.84
CA LEU A 119 15.43 -10.97 6.96
C LEU A 119 16.41 -11.72 7.87
N ALA A 120 16.13 -12.98 8.20
CA ALA A 120 17.02 -13.82 9.02
C ALA A 120 18.39 -14.02 8.34
N ARG A 121 18.41 -14.35 7.04
CA ARG A 121 19.65 -14.52 6.27
C ARG A 121 20.50 -13.26 6.21
N ARG A 122 19.86 -12.10 6.14
CA ARG A 122 20.51 -10.79 6.10
C ARG A 122 20.83 -10.22 7.50
N GLY A 123 20.38 -10.88 8.57
CA GLY A 123 20.53 -10.36 9.94
C GLY A 123 19.74 -9.07 10.19
N LEU A 124 18.55 -8.97 9.58
CA LEU A 124 17.73 -7.76 9.62
C LEU A 124 16.51 -7.92 10.52
N VAL A 125 16.08 -6.79 11.06
CA VAL A 125 14.87 -6.60 11.86
C VAL A 125 13.85 -5.86 11.03
N LEU A 126 12.61 -6.37 10.93
CA LEU A 126 11.49 -5.67 10.31
C LEU A 126 11.16 -4.42 11.11
N ARG A 127 11.07 -3.26 10.45
CA ARG A 127 10.82 -1.95 11.05
C ARG A 127 9.33 -1.58 10.95
N ALA A 128 8.51 -2.27 11.76
CA ALA A 128 7.07 -2.00 11.83
C ALA A 128 6.75 -0.60 12.35
N ASP A 129 7.65 0.02 13.12
CA ASP A 129 7.55 1.40 13.59
C ASP A 129 7.60 2.45 12.46
N LEU A 130 8.11 2.09 11.29
CA LEU A 130 8.11 2.96 10.10
C LEU A 130 6.77 2.94 9.35
N LEU A 131 5.88 2.02 9.71
CA LEU A 131 4.55 1.94 9.12
C LEU A 131 3.53 2.73 9.95
N ARG A 132 2.78 3.60 9.29
CA ARG A 132 1.61 4.27 9.84
C ARG A 132 0.34 3.59 9.37
N PRO A 133 -0.54 3.05 10.23
CA PRO A 133 -1.84 2.53 9.84
C PRO A 133 -2.66 3.69 9.24
N TRP A 134 -3.34 3.45 8.10
CA TRP A 134 -4.03 4.54 7.40
C TRP A 134 -5.54 4.31 7.32
N SER A 135 -5.98 3.24 6.66
CA SER A 135 -7.39 2.94 6.48
C SER A 135 -7.63 1.45 6.25
N ARG A 136 -8.87 1.00 6.47
CA ARG A 136 -9.34 -0.36 6.19
C ARG A 136 -10.53 -0.30 5.25
N TRP A 137 -10.45 -0.97 4.12
CA TRP A 137 -11.48 -1.01 3.11
C TRP A 137 -11.99 -2.42 2.90
N ILE A 138 -13.31 -2.60 3.00
CA ILE A 138 -13.95 -3.88 2.76
C ILE A 138 -14.82 -3.76 1.50
N THR A 139 -14.57 -4.61 0.52
CA THR A 139 -15.37 -4.64 -0.71
C THR A 139 -16.84 -4.91 -0.39
N PRO A 140 -17.80 -4.20 -1.02
CA PRO A 140 -19.22 -4.42 -0.81
C PRO A 140 -19.65 -5.87 -1.07
N VAL A 141 -20.70 -6.33 -0.38
CA VAL A 141 -21.18 -7.73 -0.46
C VAL A 141 -21.74 -8.12 -1.82
N ILE A 142 -22.08 -7.16 -2.66
CA ILE A 142 -22.61 -7.40 -4.02
C ILE A 142 -21.52 -7.79 -5.01
N GLU A 143 -20.25 -7.53 -4.68
CA GLU A 143 -19.11 -7.88 -5.53
C GLU A 143 -18.76 -9.38 -5.38
N PRO A 144 -18.59 -10.10 -6.50
CA PRO A 144 -18.31 -11.55 -6.46
C PRO A 144 -16.94 -11.85 -5.88
N ARG A 145 -15.97 -10.92 -5.99
CA ARG A 145 -14.64 -11.02 -5.39
C ARG A 145 -14.44 -9.90 -4.40
N ARG A 146 -14.27 -10.27 -3.15
CA ARG A 146 -14.18 -9.32 -2.05
C ARG A 146 -12.79 -9.34 -1.42
N PHE A 147 -12.36 -8.14 -1.00
CA PHE A 147 -11.11 -7.91 -0.30
C PHE A 147 -11.39 -7.18 1.01
N ASP A 148 -10.57 -7.42 2.01
CA ASP A 148 -10.49 -6.67 3.26
C ASP A 148 -9.08 -6.10 3.34
N THR A 149 -8.89 -4.89 2.80
CA THR A 149 -7.59 -4.28 2.53
C THR A 149 -7.23 -3.28 3.61
N ARG A 150 -5.99 -3.34 4.14
CA ARG A 150 -5.41 -2.34 5.04
C ARG A 150 -4.42 -1.50 4.27
N PHE A 151 -4.52 -0.20 4.45
CA PHE A 151 -3.59 0.76 3.90
C PHE A 151 -2.63 1.22 4.99
N PHE A 152 -1.37 1.33 4.63
CA PHE A 152 -0.30 1.85 5.48
C PHE A 152 0.40 3.00 4.75
N ALA A 153 0.86 3.99 5.50
CA ALA A 153 1.77 5.02 5.00
C ALA A 153 3.17 4.80 5.58
N ALA A 154 4.19 5.05 4.78
CA ALA A 154 5.58 5.03 5.20
C ALA A 154 6.37 6.09 4.44
N ALA A 155 7.33 6.74 5.12
CA ALA A 155 8.32 7.57 4.45
C ALA A 155 9.30 6.71 3.65
N LEU A 156 9.73 7.22 2.49
CA LEU A 156 10.88 6.64 1.78
C LEU A 156 12.12 6.77 2.66
N PRO A 157 12.79 5.66 3.05
CA PRO A 157 13.98 5.73 3.88
C PRO A 157 15.11 6.50 3.19
N ALA A 158 15.88 7.25 3.98
CA ALA A 158 17.03 7.98 3.47
C ALA A 158 18.04 7.02 2.80
N GLY A 159 18.51 7.38 1.60
CA GLY A 159 19.43 6.58 0.80
C GLY A 159 18.74 5.60 -0.15
N GLN A 160 17.56 5.08 0.18
CA GLN A 160 16.82 4.17 -0.70
C GLN A 160 16.16 4.90 -1.86
N ARG A 161 15.92 4.16 -2.94
CA ARG A 161 15.27 4.66 -4.15
C ARG A 161 14.16 3.71 -4.59
N ALA A 162 12.92 4.20 -4.60
CA ALA A 162 11.85 3.48 -5.28
C ALA A 162 12.06 3.59 -6.79
N ARG A 163 11.98 2.45 -7.46
CA ARG A 163 12.26 2.31 -8.88
C ARG A 163 11.23 1.41 -9.58
N ASP A 164 11.17 1.50 -10.88
CA ASP A 164 10.50 0.48 -11.68
C ASP A 164 11.34 -0.81 -11.59
N VAL A 165 10.75 -1.83 -11.02
CA VAL A 165 11.37 -3.15 -10.84
C VAL A 165 10.79 -4.18 -11.81
N GLY A 166 9.96 -3.73 -12.76
CA GLY A 166 9.23 -4.61 -13.67
C GLY A 166 8.04 -5.30 -13.01
N GLY A 167 7.65 -6.48 -13.49
CA GLY A 167 6.54 -7.26 -12.93
C GLY A 167 5.17 -6.79 -13.38
N GLU A 168 4.27 -6.49 -12.47
CA GLU A 168 2.86 -6.14 -12.73
C GLU A 168 2.64 -4.69 -13.18
N ALA A 169 3.58 -3.80 -12.91
CA ALA A 169 3.50 -2.41 -13.31
C ALA A 169 3.83 -2.22 -14.80
N ALA A 170 3.07 -1.34 -15.46
CA ALA A 170 3.38 -0.83 -16.80
C ALA A 170 4.16 0.49 -16.73
N GLU A 171 4.06 1.18 -15.59
CA GLU A 171 4.66 2.47 -15.34
C GLU A 171 4.67 2.74 -13.83
N VAL A 172 5.68 3.45 -13.36
CA VAL A 172 5.76 3.93 -11.97
C VAL A 172 5.95 5.44 -11.96
N ALA A 173 5.38 6.10 -10.97
CA ALA A 173 5.48 7.55 -10.85
C ALA A 173 5.43 8.01 -9.39
N TRP A 174 6.18 9.09 -9.11
CA TRP A 174 6.00 9.89 -7.92
C TRP A 174 5.08 11.06 -8.26
N LEU A 175 3.90 11.10 -7.67
CA LEU A 175 2.88 12.11 -7.97
C LEU A 175 2.51 12.90 -6.71
N PRO A 176 2.36 14.22 -6.80
CA PRO A 176 1.65 14.98 -5.77
C PRO A 176 0.21 14.42 -5.66
N PRO A 177 -0.32 14.15 -4.45
CA PRO A 177 -1.66 13.57 -4.29
C PRO A 177 -2.76 14.38 -5.00
N GLY A 178 -2.70 15.71 -4.90
CA GLY A 178 -3.66 16.61 -5.57
C GLY A 178 -3.62 16.51 -7.09
N ASP A 179 -2.42 16.37 -7.69
CA ASP A 179 -2.26 16.24 -9.13
C ASP A 179 -2.81 14.92 -9.65
N ALA A 180 -2.56 13.82 -8.90
CA ALA A 180 -3.13 12.52 -9.22
C ALA A 180 -4.66 12.54 -9.17
N LEU A 181 -5.26 13.20 -8.17
CA LEU A 181 -6.71 13.39 -8.09
C LEU A 181 -7.25 14.21 -9.26
N ALA A 182 -6.59 15.32 -9.60
CA ALA A 182 -6.98 16.15 -10.72
C ALA A 182 -6.92 15.38 -12.05
N ALA A 183 -5.87 14.60 -12.27
CA ALA A 183 -5.74 13.73 -13.45
C ALA A 183 -6.85 12.67 -13.49
N GLY A 184 -7.20 12.08 -12.32
CA GLY A 184 -8.32 11.15 -12.21
C GLY A 184 -9.67 11.78 -12.58
N LYS A 185 -9.93 13.01 -12.10
CA LYS A 185 -11.15 13.78 -12.44
C LYS A 185 -11.24 14.12 -13.92
N ARG A 186 -10.11 14.34 -14.61
CA ARG A 186 -10.05 14.58 -16.05
C ARG A 186 -10.12 13.30 -16.88
N GLY A 187 -10.13 12.12 -16.24
CA GLY A 187 -10.12 10.83 -16.94
C GLY A 187 -8.78 10.44 -17.57
N GLU A 188 -7.70 11.15 -17.26
CA GLU A 188 -6.33 10.87 -17.76
C GLU A 188 -5.74 9.62 -17.11
N ILE A 189 -6.06 9.40 -15.83
CA ILE A 189 -5.72 8.19 -15.10
C ILE A 189 -6.96 7.57 -14.46
N ARG A 190 -6.94 6.24 -14.30
CA ARG A 190 -8.00 5.52 -13.62
C ARG A 190 -7.64 5.33 -12.15
N LEU A 191 -8.48 5.84 -11.26
CA LEU A 191 -8.38 5.66 -9.81
C LEU A 191 -9.59 4.87 -9.31
N PHE A 192 -9.37 3.91 -8.42
CA PHE A 192 -10.45 3.27 -7.68
C PHE A 192 -10.81 4.10 -6.43
N PRO A 193 -12.03 3.97 -5.92
CA PRO A 193 -12.49 4.77 -4.78
C PRO A 193 -11.54 4.74 -3.58
N PRO A 194 -11.01 3.60 -3.10
CA PRO A 194 -10.05 3.61 -2.00
C PRO A 194 -8.79 4.42 -2.28
N THR A 195 -8.28 4.35 -3.52
CA THR A 195 -7.10 5.10 -3.93
C THR A 195 -7.40 6.60 -3.99
N ALA A 196 -8.53 6.99 -4.58
CA ALA A 196 -8.90 8.39 -4.71
C ALA A 196 -9.15 9.06 -3.35
N VAL A 197 -9.85 8.36 -2.43
CA VAL A 197 -10.06 8.83 -1.06
C VAL A 197 -8.75 9.03 -0.34
N THR A 198 -7.88 8.03 -0.39
CA THR A 198 -6.57 8.10 0.25
C THR A 198 -5.73 9.25 -0.30
N LEU A 199 -5.75 9.48 -1.62
CA LEU A 199 -5.07 10.61 -2.23
C LEU A 199 -5.65 11.96 -1.75
N SER A 200 -6.98 12.06 -1.57
CA SER A 200 -7.61 13.27 -1.01
C SER A 200 -7.14 13.53 0.41
N GLU A 201 -7.15 12.51 1.26
CA GLU A 201 -6.68 12.62 2.64
C GLU A 201 -5.20 13.01 2.73
N LEU A 202 -4.34 12.47 1.85
CA LEU A 202 -2.93 12.83 1.77
C LEU A 202 -2.74 14.28 1.29
N ALA A 203 -3.56 14.74 0.34
CA ALA A 203 -3.54 16.12 -0.12
C ALA A 203 -3.95 17.10 0.99
N ASP A 204 -4.94 16.72 1.81
CA ASP A 204 -5.41 17.52 2.94
C ASP A 204 -4.36 17.61 4.08
N CYS A 205 -3.55 16.57 4.27
CA CYS A 205 -2.42 16.60 5.21
C CYS A 205 -1.35 17.61 4.79
N GLY A 206 -1.07 17.71 3.49
CA GLY A 206 -0.15 18.68 2.89
C GLY A 206 1.34 18.35 3.00
N ASP A 207 1.80 17.76 4.09
CA ASP A 207 3.21 17.43 4.35
C ASP A 207 3.37 16.02 4.97
N LEU A 208 4.61 15.52 4.94
CA LEU A 208 4.94 14.18 5.40
C LEU A 208 4.84 14.03 6.93
N ASP A 209 5.22 15.03 7.68
CA ASP A 209 5.16 15.00 9.14
C ASP A 209 3.71 14.84 9.62
N THR A 210 2.80 15.64 9.08
CA THR A 210 1.36 15.52 9.35
C THR A 210 0.82 14.14 9.03
N VAL A 211 1.26 13.51 7.92
CA VAL A 211 0.85 12.14 7.57
C VAL A 211 1.33 11.13 8.60
N LEU A 212 2.58 11.24 9.04
CA LEU A 212 3.21 10.24 9.90
C LEU A 212 2.83 10.39 11.38
N THR A 213 2.57 11.62 11.85
CA THR A 213 2.34 11.91 13.28
C THR A 213 0.89 12.22 13.61
N GLY A 214 0.09 12.66 12.65
CA GLY A 214 -1.30 13.05 12.85
C GLY A 214 -2.17 11.93 13.46
N PRO A 215 -3.19 12.26 14.27
CA PRO A 215 -4.07 11.26 14.85
C PRO A 215 -4.84 10.50 13.77
N ARG A 216 -4.85 9.16 13.86
CA ARG A 216 -5.55 8.31 12.90
C ARG A 216 -6.35 7.21 13.59
N HIS A 217 -7.62 7.11 13.25
CA HIS A 217 -8.48 6.01 13.66
C HIS A 217 -8.83 5.15 12.44
N VAL A 218 -8.55 3.86 12.52
CA VAL A 218 -8.76 2.92 11.40
C VAL A 218 -10.05 2.14 11.64
N ALA A 219 -11.17 2.72 11.21
CA ALA A 219 -12.44 2.02 11.16
C ALA A 219 -12.66 1.36 9.78
N PRO A 220 -13.40 0.24 9.70
CA PRO A 220 -13.74 -0.36 8.42
C PRO A 220 -14.61 0.57 7.56
N ILE A 221 -14.18 0.82 6.33
CA ILE A 221 -14.94 1.56 5.32
C ILE A 221 -15.55 0.53 4.37
N ILE A 222 -16.87 0.43 4.37
CA ILE A 222 -17.64 -0.44 3.48
C ILE A 222 -18.47 0.45 2.57
N PRO A 223 -18.08 0.62 1.30
CA PRO A 223 -18.88 1.42 0.37
C PRO A 223 -20.27 0.82 0.19
N ALA A 224 -21.30 1.67 0.20
CA ALA A 224 -22.65 1.27 -0.14
C ALA A 224 -22.90 1.53 -1.63
N VAL A 225 -23.60 0.60 -2.29
CA VAL A 225 -24.02 0.79 -3.67
C VAL A 225 -25.47 1.27 -3.69
N GLN A 226 -25.71 2.39 -4.36
CA GLN A 226 -27.05 2.94 -4.60
C GLN A 226 -27.32 2.95 -6.10
N LEU A 227 -28.49 2.47 -6.49
CA LEU A 227 -28.98 2.60 -7.85
C LEU A 227 -29.79 3.90 -7.94
N ARG A 228 -29.36 4.83 -8.80
CA ARG A 228 -30.07 6.09 -9.08
C ARG A 228 -30.17 6.26 -10.59
N GLU A 229 -31.38 6.47 -11.08
CA GLU A 229 -31.66 6.72 -12.52
C GLU A 229 -31.04 5.67 -13.47
N GLY A 230 -30.96 4.41 -13.02
CA GLY A 230 -30.39 3.31 -13.79
C GLY A 230 -28.87 3.20 -13.76
N ALA A 231 -28.17 4.10 -13.05
CA ALA A 231 -26.73 4.05 -12.82
C ALA A 231 -26.41 3.57 -11.39
N ALA A 232 -25.32 2.83 -11.25
CA ALA A 232 -24.82 2.42 -9.94
C ALA A 232 -23.84 3.47 -9.38
N TRP A 233 -24.08 3.90 -8.16
CA TRP A 233 -23.25 4.87 -7.43
C TRP A 233 -22.65 4.23 -6.20
N LEU A 234 -21.36 4.44 -6.00
CA LEU A 234 -20.70 4.11 -4.73
C LEU A 234 -20.80 5.29 -3.79
N THR A 235 -21.42 5.08 -2.67
CA THR A 235 -21.42 6.05 -1.56
C THR A 235 -20.42 5.57 -0.51
N VAL A 236 -19.45 6.41 -0.21
CA VAL A 236 -18.48 6.18 0.84
C VAL A 236 -18.82 7.10 2.00
N PRO A 237 -18.95 6.60 3.25
CA PRO A 237 -19.19 7.46 4.40
C PRO A 237 -18.13 8.57 4.51
N GLY A 238 -18.57 9.82 4.57
CA GLY A 238 -17.68 10.98 4.67
C GLY A 238 -17.12 11.52 3.34
N LEU A 239 -17.53 10.98 2.19
CA LEU A 239 -17.06 11.42 0.87
C LEU A 239 -18.23 11.70 -0.08
N SER A 240 -17.97 12.62 -1.02
CA SER A 240 -18.86 12.83 -2.15
C SER A 240 -18.99 11.56 -3.02
N GLU A 241 -20.17 11.38 -3.58
CA GLU A 241 -20.57 10.21 -4.37
C GLU A 241 -19.62 9.93 -5.54
N TYR A 242 -19.22 8.67 -5.70
CA TYR A 242 -18.50 8.16 -6.86
C TYR A 242 -19.46 7.43 -7.79
N ALA A 243 -19.59 7.90 -9.02
CA ALA A 243 -20.25 7.13 -10.06
C ALA A 243 -19.41 5.88 -10.40
N ILE A 244 -19.97 4.71 -10.19
CA ILE A 244 -19.42 3.50 -10.81
C ILE A 244 -19.82 3.60 -12.28
N GLY A 245 -18.89 4.02 -13.14
CA GLY A 245 -19.13 3.89 -14.56
C GLY A 245 -19.48 2.44 -14.82
N THR A 246 -20.68 2.20 -15.32
CA THR A 246 -21.02 0.95 -15.97
C THR A 246 -20.02 0.81 -17.09
N GLY A 247 -18.92 0.06 -16.84
CA GLY A 247 -17.96 -0.28 -17.87
C GLY A 247 -18.72 -1.00 -18.96
N GLY A 248 -19.10 -0.23 -19.95
CA GLY A 248 -19.74 -0.75 -21.15
C GLY A 248 -18.79 -1.77 -21.75
N SER A 249 -19.28 -2.95 -21.89
CA SER A 249 -18.80 -3.97 -22.80
C SER A 249 -18.48 -3.33 -24.17
N ALA A 250 -17.29 -3.47 -24.63
CA ALA A 250 -16.95 -3.74 -26.02
C ALA A 250 -15.57 -4.40 -26.06
#